data_6c9f743a0b73941b6b5840d6f7a53f45
#
_entry.id   6c9f743a0b73941b6b5840d6f7a53f45
#
_cell.length_a   1.000
_cell.length_b   1.000
_cell.length_c   1.000
_cell.angle_alpha   90.00
_cell.angle_beta   90.00
_cell.angle_gamma   90.00
#
_symmetry.space_group_name_H-M   'P 1'
#
loop_
_entity.id
_entity.type
_entity.pdbx_description
1 polymer ?
#
loop_
_entity_poly.entity_id
_entity_poly.type
_entity_poly.pdbx_seq_one_letter_code
_entity_poly.pdbx_strand_id
1 'polypeptide(L)'
;ELSCEDEFTVRDSAGKMTTMPKGKYFIRAQQGKLFFDDNNVFGKEAVVAAVAGKSSPQINKRSYKGDLQLQAEQGDKLLVVNRLPLEDYLASVLPAKTMSVWPDEVIKAQAVAARSYAMYKMEHSKNAYALLATDRELPYGGTGKRIEKDAVTKLIQATKGQYLVDAYGRAIEAVTTSSSGGRTESALNLRGTAVSYLQSVEDYDSDSPEYTWESRIA
;
A
#
# COMPACT_ATOMS: atom_id res chain seq x y z
N GLU A 1 11.17 -15.51 3.14
CA GLU A 1 11.96 -15.87 1.97
C GLU A 1 11.95 -14.70 0.98
N LEU A 2 13.13 -14.27 0.52
CA LEU A 2 13.33 -13.41 -0.65
C LEU A 2 13.73 -14.29 -1.83
N SER A 3 13.14 -14.09 -3.00
CA SER A 3 13.58 -14.77 -4.22
C SER A 3 13.64 -13.80 -5.40
N CYS A 4 14.64 -14.00 -6.26
CA CYS A 4 14.81 -13.24 -7.49
C CYS A 4 15.15 -14.20 -8.63
N GLU A 5 14.49 -14.02 -9.78
CA GLU A 5 14.73 -14.81 -10.99
C GLU A 5 15.96 -14.33 -11.75
N ASP A 6 16.38 -13.11 -11.48
CA ASP A 6 17.58 -12.48 -12.03
C ASP A 6 18.50 -12.03 -10.89
N GLU A 7 19.71 -11.55 -11.24
CA GLU A 7 20.58 -10.84 -10.30
C GLU A 7 19.91 -9.57 -9.78
N PHE A 8 20.21 -9.22 -8.55
CA PHE A 8 19.65 -8.04 -7.88
C PHE A 8 20.72 -7.33 -7.05
N THR A 9 20.44 -6.12 -6.65
CA THR A 9 21.37 -5.34 -5.82
C THR A 9 20.86 -5.21 -4.39
N VAL A 10 21.79 -5.26 -3.46
CA VAL A 10 21.56 -4.94 -2.04
C VAL A 10 22.45 -3.77 -1.66
N ARG A 11 21.85 -2.67 -1.24
CA ARG A 11 22.54 -1.50 -0.73
C ARG A 11 22.38 -1.43 0.79
N ASP A 12 23.47 -1.40 1.51
CA ASP A 12 23.47 -1.27 2.97
C ASP A 12 23.31 0.19 3.42
N SER A 13 23.22 0.40 4.74
CA SER A 13 23.11 1.74 5.35
C SER A 13 24.35 2.63 5.16
N ALA A 14 25.49 2.06 4.83
CA ALA A 14 26.72 2.80 4.49
C ALA A 14 26.76 3.21 3.00
N GLY A 15 25.76 2.81 2.21
CA GLY A 15 25.68 3.07 0.78
C GLY A 15 26.45 2.07 -0.09
N LYS A 16 27.10 1.06 0.51
CA LYS A 16 27.78 0.02 -0.24
C LYS A 16 26.79 -0.84 -1.00
N MET A 17 26.99 -0.99 -2.29
CA MET A 17 26.19 -1.86 -3.16
C MET A 17 26.89 -3.20 -3.35
N THR A 18 26.10 -4.26 -3.18
CA THR A 18 26.51 -5.64 -3.44
C THR A 18 25.56 -6.25 -4.45
N THR A 19 26.08 -6.77 -5.55
CA THR A 19 25.26 -7.54 -6.51
C THR A 19 25.14 -8.97 -6.00
N MET A 20 23.92 -9.43 -5.88
CA MET A 20 23.57 -10.77 -5.45
C MET A 20 23.10 -11.60 -6.66
N PRO A 21 23.52 -12.84 -6.78
CA PRO A 21 23.07 -13.72 -7.86
C PRO A 21 21.56 -14.04 -7.70
N LYS A 22 20.93 -14.45 -8.80
CA LYS A 22 19.58 -15.00 -8.76
C LYS A 22 19.50 -16.17 -7.78
N GLY A 23 18.39 -16.28 -7.07
CA GLY A 23 18.21 -17.36 -6.10
C GLY A 23 17.13 -17.08 -5.08
N LYS A 24 17.14 -17.92 -4.05
CA LYS A 24 16.28 -17.81 -2.88
C LYS A 24 17.16 -17.57 -1.66
N TYR A 25 16.75 -16.64 -0.81
CA TYR A 25 17.48 -16.22 0.38
C TYR A 25 16.53 -16.18 1.56
N PHE A 26 16.95 -16.77 2.68
CA PHE A 26 16.26 -16.61 3.94
C PHE A 26 16.79 -15.36 4.64
N ILE A 27 15.93 -14.34 4.75
CA ILE A 27 16.29 -13.11 5.43
C ILE A 27 15.87 -13.22 6.89
N ARG A 28 16.80 -12.95 7.80
CA ARG A 28 16.51 -12.83 9.23
C ARG A 28 17.16 -11.59 9.82
N ALA A 29 16.55 -11.05 10.85
CA ALA A 29 17.15 -10.04 11.70
C ALA A 29 17.67 -10.73 12.96
N GLN A 30 18.87 -10.41 13.38
CA GLN A 30 19.46 -10.92 14.61
C GLN A 30 20.47 -9.91 15.15
N GLN A 31 20.38 -9.58 16.44
CA GLN A 31 21.28 -8.65 17.12
C GLN A 31 21.45 -7.32 16.33
N GLY A 32 20.36 -6.79 15.79
CA GLY A 32 20.35 -5.53 15.04
C GLY A 32 21.03 -5.59 13.66
N LYS A 33 21.27 -6.77 13.11
CA LYS A 33 21.84 -6.98 11.77
C LYS A 33 20.90 -7.81 10.92
N LEU A 34 21.03 -7.66 9.60
CA LEU A 34 20.32 -8.44 8.58
C LEU A 34 21.23 -9.52 8.03
N PHE A 35 20.73 -10.74 7.99
CA PHE A 35 21.41 -11.91 7.43
C PHE A 35 20.63 -12.38 6.20
N PHE A 36 21.33 -12.52 5.09
CA PHE A 36 20.84 -13.19 3.89
C PHE A 36 21.51 -14.56 3.84
N ASP A 37 20.78 -15.58 4.23
CA ASP A 37 21.35 -16.87 4.64
C ASP A 37 22.41 -16.68 5.72
N ASP A 38 23.39 -17.60 5.84
CA ASP A 38 24.41 -17.53 6.89
C ASP A 38 25.65 -16.73 6.49
N ASN A 39 25.84 -16.47 5.20
CA ASN A 39 27.10 -15.96 4.67
C ASN A 39 27.11 -14.46 4.33
N ASN A 40 25.94 -13.85 4.12
CA ASN A 40 25.84 -12.45 3.75
C ASN A 40 25.23 -11.65 4.89
N VAL A 41 26.04 -10.82 5.53
CA VAL A 41 25.63 -10.00 6.66
C VAL A 41 25.64 -8.53 6.25
N PHE A 42 24.51 -7.87 6.44
CA PHE A 42 24.34 -6.45 6.24
C PHE A 42 24.16 -5.74 7.59
N GLY A 43 24.23 -4.41 7.60
CA GLY A 43 23.97 -3.62 8.81
C GLY A 43 22.50 -3.71 9.25
N LYS A 44 22.08 -2.71 10.02
CA LYS A 44 20.71 -2.65 10.54
C LYS A 44 19.67 -2.52 9.42
N GLU A 45 20.05 -1.93 8.30
CA GLU A 45 19.16 -1.65 7.17
C GLU A 45 19.80 -2.06 5.87
N ALA A 46 18.99 -2.51 4.93
CA ALA A 46 19.38 -2.82 3.56
C ALA A 46 18.23 -2.52 2.59
N VAL A 47 18.57 -2.08 1.38
CA VAL A 47 17.61 -1.88 0.29
C VAL A 47 17.89 -2.90 -0.79
N VAL A 48 16.90 -3.74 -1.09
CA VAL A 48 16.92 -4.71 -2.19
C VAL A 48 16.24 -4.09 -3.39
N ALA A 49 16.93 -4.03 -4.51
CA ALA A 49 16.40 -3.49 -5.75
C ALA A 49 16.68 -4.43 -6.93
N ALA A 50 15.74 -4.50 -7.86
CA ALA A 50 15.98 -5.16 -9.14
C ALA A 50 17.02 -4.38 -9.95
N VAL A 51 17.83 -5.09 -10.71
CA VAL A 51 18.66 -4.47 -11.76
C VAL A 51 17.72 -4.00 -12.88
N ALA A 52 18.01 -2.84 -13.48
CA ALA A 52 17.18 -2.27 -14.53
C ALA A 52 16.92 -3.28 -15.67
N GLY A 53 15.65 -3.44 -16.04
CA GLY A 53 15.20 -4.39 -17.07
C GLY A 53 15.14 -5.85 -16.62
N LYS A 54 15.34 -6.14 -15.33
CA LYS A 54 15.29 -7.47 -14.74
C LYS A 54 14.02 -7.67 -13.91
N SER A 55 13.78 -8.91 -13.49
CA SER A 55 12.62 -9.32 -12.71
C SER A 55 12.59 -8.63 -11.34
N SER A 56 11.39 -8.26 -10.90
CA SER A 56 11.17 -7.70 -9.57
C SER A 56 11.43 -8.74 -8.47
N PRO A 57 11.97 -8.33 -7.31
CA PRO A 57 12.14 -9.22 -6.17
C PRO A 57 10.79 -9.73 -5.65
N GLN A 58 10.79 -10.93 -5.10
CA GLN A 58 9.62 -11.57 -4.51
C GLN A 58 9.86 -11.80 -3.01
N ILE A 59 8.84 -11.52 -2.21
CA ILE A 59 8.79 -11.93 -0.81
C ILE A 59 7.69 -12.97 -0.65
N ASN A 60 8.04 -14.14 -0.14
CA ASN A 60 7.10 -15.25 0.07
C ASN A 60 6.26 -15.54 -1.19
N LYS A 61 6.93 -15.62 -2.36
CA LYS A 61 6.35 -15.88 -3.69
C LYS A 61 5.44 -14.76 -4.23
N ARG A 62 5.46 -13.58 -3.64
CA ARG A 62 4.74 -12.40 -4.15
C ARG A 62 5.74 -11.40 -4.71
N SER A 63 5.52 -10.95 -5.93
CA SER A 63 6.37 -9.94 -6.59
C SER A 63 6.05 -8.53 -6.10
N TYR A 64 7.07 -7.68 -6.05
CA TYR A 64 6.94 -6.30 -5.61
C TYR A 64 7.66 -5.37 -6.58
N LYS A 65 6.94 -4.41 -7.14
CA LYS A 65 7.54 -3.31 -7.90
C LYS A 65 8.31 -2.38 -6.97
N GLY A 66 9.30 -1.67 -7.51
CA GLY A 66 10.13 -0.75 -6.73
C GLY A 66 11.14 -1.48 -5.85
N ASP A 67 11.51 -0.84 -4.75
CA ASP A 67 12.54 -1.31 -3.83
C ASP A 67 11.92 -1.94 -2.58
N LEU A 68 12.61 -2.92 -2.00
CA LEU A 68 12.30 -3.49 -0.70
C LEU A 68 13.32 -2.99 0.33
N GLN A 69 12.90 -2.13 1.22
CA GLN A 69 13.69 -1.71 2.37
C GLN A 69 13.48 -2.72 3.50
N LEU A 70 14.57 -3.29 3.97
CA LEU A 70 14.63 -4.26 5.06
C LEU A 70 15.25 -3.57 6.27
N GLN A 71 14.67 -3.75 7.44
CA GLN A 71 15.17 -3.16 8.68
C GLN A 71 15.10 -4.18 9.81
N ALA A 72 16.22 -4.35 10.52
CA ALA A 72 16.27 -5.12 11.75
C ALA A 72 15.73 -4.27 12.90
N GLU A 73 14.66 -4.73 13.54
CA GLU A 73 14.04 -4.09 14.69
C GLU A 73 14.37 -4.78 16.01
N GLN A 74 13.94 -4.18 17.11
CA GLN A 74 14.13 -4.77 18.44
C GLN A 74 13.43 -6.13 18.55
N GLY A 75 14.06 -7.06 19.27
CA GLY A 75 13.56 -8.43 19.46
C GLY A 75 13.69 -9.28 18.21
N ASP A 76 14.75 -9.05 17.42
CA ASP A 76 15.08 -9.81 16.21
C ASP A 76 13.96 -9.85 15.18
N LYS A 77 13.13 -8.79 15.14
CA LYS A 77 12.06 -8.63 14.17
C LYS A 77 12.59 -8.02 12.87
N LEU A 78 12.09 -8.51 11.76
CA LEU A 78 12.35 -7.99 10.43
C LEU A 78 11.18 -7.15 9.96
N LEU A 79 11.40 -5.83 9.79
CA LEU A 79 10.47 -4.96 9.08
C LEU A 79 10.80 -4.96 7.59
N VAL A 80 9.79 -5.17 6.76
CA VAL A 80 9.90 -5.10 5.30
C VAL A 80 8.99 -3.99 4.79
N VAL A 81 9.57 -2.98 4.16
CA VAL A 81 8.84 -1.85 3.58
C VAL A 81 9.05 -1.84 2.07
N ASN A 82 7.98 -1.89 1.31
CA ASN A 82 8.06 -1.71 -0.13
C ASN A 82 7.98 -0.22 -0.49
N ARG A 83 8.95 0.27 -1.21
CA ARG A 83 9.04 1.66 -1.71
C ARG A 83 8.80 1.66 -3.21
N LEU A 84 7.71 2.27 -3.63
CA LEU A 84 7.32 2.33 -5.04
C LEU A 84 6.61 3.66 -5.34
N PRO A 85 6.54 4.06 -6.63
CA PRO A 85 5.74 5.21 -7.04
C PRO A 85 4.27 5.04 -6.66
N LEU A 86 3.62 6.15 -6.28
CA LEU A 86 2.22 6.16 -5.82
C LEU A 86 1.26 5.55 -6.87
N GLU A 87 1.46 5.84 -8.15
CA GLU A 87 0.60 5.29 -9.21
C GLU A 87 0.76 3.77 -9.36
N ASP A 88 1.96 3.22 -9.16
CA ASP A 88 2.18 1.77 -9.14
C ASP A 88 1.53 1.11 -7.92
N TYR A 89 1.55 1.80 -6.78
CA TYR A 89 0.82 1.36 -5.59
C TYR A 89 -0.69 1.29 -5.86
N LEU A 90 -1.28 2.36 -6.41
CA LEU A 90 -2.70 2.41 -6.75
C LEU A 90 -3.09 1.33 -7.77
N ALA A 91 -2.26 1.12 -8.80
CA ALA A 91 -2.45 0.04 -9.77
C ALA A 91 -2.42 -1.36 -9.14
N SER A 92 -1.75 -1.50 -8.00
CA SER A 92 -1.69 -2.78 -7.27
C SER A 92 -2.88 -3.02 -6.33
N VAL A 93 -3.46 -1.96 -5.75
CA VAL A 93 -4.54 -2.10 -4.75
C VAL A 93 -5.94 -1.94 -5.32
N LEU A 94 -6.15 -1.03 -6.26
CA LEU A 94 -7.48 -0.73 -6.79
C LEU A 94 -8.11 -1.86 -7.62
N PRO A 95 -7.39 -2.60 -8.47
CA PRO A 95 -8.00 -3.70 -9.22
C PRO A 95 -8.61 -4.81 -8.36
N ALA A 96 -8.15 -4.92 -7.11
CA ALA A 96 -8.70 -5.88 -6.14
C ALA A 96 -10.03 -5.41 -5.52
N LYS A 97 -10.27 -4.10 -5.50
CA LYS A 97 -11.46 -3.44 -4.93
C LYS A 97 -12.52 -3.10 -5.98
N THR A 98 -12.14 -2.98 -7.26
CA THR A 98 -13.05 -2.59 -8.32
C THR A 98 -13.72 -3.81 -8.96
N MET A 99 -15.03 -3.75 -9.15
CA MET A 99 -15.74 -4.73 -9.96
C MET A 99 -15.60 -4.37 -11.44
N SER A 100 -15.49 -5.39 -12.30
CA SER A 100 -15.37 -5.20 -13.76
C SER A 100 -16.59 -4.53 -14.41
N VAL A 101 -17.69 -4.47 -13.68
CA VAL A 101 -18.98 -3.89 -14.11
C VAL A 101 -19.15 -2.43 -13.69
N TRP A 102 -18.21 -1.86 -12.92
CA TRP A 102 -18.32 -0.46 -12.50
C TRP A 102 -18.07 0.49 -13.68
N PRO A 103 -18.82 1.59 -13.76
CA PRO A 103 -18.56 2.65 -14.72
C PRO A 103 -17.16 3.24 -14.56
N ASP A 104 -16.56 3.66 -15.66
CA ASP A 104 -15.21 4.24 -15.70
C ASP A 104 -15.05 5.42 -14.75
N GLU A 105 -16.07 6.27 -14.63
CA GLU A 105 -16.04 7.46 -13.78
C GLU A 105 -16.01 7.09 -12.27
N VAL A 106 -16.64 5.98 -11.89
CA VAL A 106 -16.56 5.46 -10.51
C VAL A 106 -15.15 5.00 -10.22
N ILE A 107 -14.50 4.30 -11.15
CA ILE A 107 -13.11 3.85 -10.98
C ILE A 107 -12.16 5.05 -10.91
N LYS A 108 -12.38 6.09 -11.72
CA LYS A 108 -11.61 7.35 -11.66
C LYS A 108 -11.79 8.05 -10.31
N ALA A 109 -13.04 8.16 -9.82
CA ALA A 109 -13.32 8.74 -8.51
C ALA A 109 -12.64 7.97 -7.38
N GLN A 110 -12.68 6.63 -7.42
CA GLN A 110 -11.96 5.75 -6.49
C GLN A 110 -10.44 5.97 -6.55
N ALA A 111 -9.88 6.16 -7.75
CA ALA A 111 -8.45 6.45 -7.89
C ALA A 111 -8.07 7.79 -7.25
N VAL A 112 -8.88 8.83 -7.42
CA VAL A 112 -8.68 10.14 -6.79
C VAL A 112 -8.79 10.03 -5.27
N ALA A 113 -9.80 9.35 -4.74
CA ALA A 113 -9.99 9.15 -3.31
C ALA A 113 -8.83 8.34 -2.69
N ALA A 114 -8.45 7.22 -3.29
CA ALA A 114 -7.36 6.38 -2.81
C ALA A 114 -6.00 7.10 -2.84
N ARG A 115 -5.77 7.93 -3.87
CA ARG A 115 -4.57 8.77 -3.96
C ARG A 115 -4.53 9.79 -2.83
N SER A 116 -5.66 10.45 -2.56
CA SER A 116 -5.80 11.41 -1.47
C SER A 116 -5.51 10.78 -0.11
N TYR A 117 -6.11 9.61 0.14
CA TYR A 117 -5.87 8.84 1.36
C TYR A 117 -4.39 8.45 1.52
N ALA A 118 -3.77 7.92 0.46
CA ALA A 118 -2.37 7.53 0.51
C ALA A 118 -1.45 8.74 0.76
N MET A 119 -1.68 9.88 0.10
CA MET A 119 -0.94 11.12 0.33
C MET A 119 -1.12 11.64 1.75
N TYR A 120 -2.34 11.65 2.25
CA TYR A 120 -2.61 12.02 3.65
C TYR A 120 -1.82 11.14 4.62
N LYS A 121 -1.83 9.82 4.43
CA LYS A 121 -1.05 8.89 5.26
C LYS A 121 0.46 9.13 5.15
N MET A 122 0.96 9.45 3.96
CA MET A 122 2.39 9.78 3.78
C MET A 122 2.80 11.04 4.52
N GLU A 123 1.94 12.06 4.54
CA GLU A 123 2.21 13.33 5.24
C GLU A 123 2.12 13.20 6.77
N HIS A 124 1.28 12.29 7.28
CA HIS A 124 0.99 12.16 8.72
C HIS A 124 1.68 10.97 9.38
N SER A 125 2.33 10.10 8.62
CA SER A 125 3.05 8.95 9.19
C SER A 125 4.32 9.39 9.92
N LYS A 126 4.49 8.88 11.14
CA LYS A 126 5.73 8.98 11.93
C LYS A 126 6.57 7.71 11.87
N ASN A 127 6.11 6.71 11.14
CA ASN A 127 6.78 5.42 10.99
C ASN A 127 7.70 5.41 9.76
N ALA A 128 8.52 4.38 9.63
CA ALA A 128 9.30 4.13 8.43
C ALA A 128 8.44 3.84 7.18
N TYR A 129 7.14 3.65 7.36
CA TYR A 129 6.15 3.36 6.32
C TYR A 129 4.92 4.27 6.47
N ALA A 130 4.26 4.57 5.37
CA ALA A 130 3.04 5.38 5.34
C ALA A 130 1.77 4.53 5.55
N LEU A 131 1.74 3.33 4.96
CA LEU A 131 0.59 2.43 4.94
C LEU A 131 1.01 1.03 5.37
N LEU A 132 0.13 0.34 6.09
CA LEU A 132 0.28 -1.08 6.36
C LEU A 132 -0.20 -1.91 5.17
N ALA A 133 0.46 -3.04 4.89
CA ALA A 133 0.00 -3.98 3.86
C ALA A 133 -1.39 -4.58 4.18
N THR A 134 -1.77 -4.56 5.46
CA THR A 134 -3.06 -5.02 5.98
C THR A 134 -4.05 -3.89 6.19
N ASP A 135 -3.77 -2.68 5.70
CA ASP A 135 -4.71 -1.55 5.77
C ASP A 135 -6.03 -1.96 5.12
N ARG A 136 -7.14 -1.76 5.85
CA ARG A 136 -8.47 -2.17 5.37
C ARG A 136 -8.92 -1.33 4.18
N GLU A 137 -8.51 -0.06 4.14
CA GLU A 137 -8.87 0.83 3.05
C GLU A 137 -8.16 0.47 1.76
N LEU A 138 -6.85 0.18 1.84
CA LEU A 138 -6.00 -0.11 0.70
C LEU A 138 -5.09 -1.32 0.97
N PRO A 139 -5.64 -2.54 1.05
CA PRO A 139 -4.86 -3.74 1.32
C PRO A 139 -3.86 -4.00 0.19
N TYR A 140 -2.58 -4.12 0.54
CA TYR A 140 -1.49 -4.26 -0.41
C TYR A 140 -0.84 -5.65 -0.33
N GLY A 141 -0.87 -6.38 -1.41
CA GLY A 141 -0.29 -7.73 -1.51
C GLY A 141 0.85 -7.87 -2.51
N GLY A 142 1.49 -6.76 -2.90
CA GLY A 142 2.44 -6.76 -4.03
C GLY A 142 1.72 -6.82 -5.38
N THR A 143 2.49 -7.02 -6.44
CA THR A 143 2.00 -7.08 -7.82
C THR A 143 1.53 -8.48 -8.24
N GLY A 144 1.17 -9.37 -7.35
CA GLY A 144 0.81 -10.77 -7.60
C GLY A 144 0.33 -11.13 -9.01
N LYS A 145 0.08 -12.42 -9.30
CA LYS A 145 -0.45 -12.92 -10.60
C LYS A 145 -1.84 -12.38 -11.02
N ARG A 146 -2.44 -11.48 -10.24
CA ARG A 146 -3.59 -10.72 -10.69
C ARG A 146 -3.07 -9.70 -11.68
N ILE A 147 -3.29 -10.01 -12.94
CA ILE A 147 -3.21 -9.12 -14.08
C ILE A 147 -3.79 -7.79 -13.63
N GLU A 148 -2.93 -6.79 -13.52
CA GLU A 148 -3.37 -5.40 -13.50
C GLU A 148 -4.34 -5.31 -14.66
N LYS A 149 -5.64 -5.14 -14.37
CA LYS A 149 -6.60 -5.02 -15.46
C LYS A 149 -6.18 -3.77 -16.21
N ASP A 150 -5.64 -3.92 -17.40
CA ASP A 150 -5.13 -2.81 -18.23
C ASP A 150 -6.12 -1.63 -18.29
N ALA A 151 -7.42 -1.94 -18.31
CA ALA A 151 -8.48 -0.95 -18.27
C ALA A 151 -8.44 -0.11 -16.97
N VAL A 152 -8.37 -0.74 -15.78
CA VAL A 152 -8.34 -0.03 -14.50
C VAL A 152 -7.07 0.82 -14.40
N THR A 153 -5.92 0.28 -14.80
CA THR A 153 -4.65 1.01 -14.81
C THR A 153 -4.72 2.25 -15.73
N LYS A 154 -5.35 2.16 -16.89
CA LYS A 154 -5.56 3.31 -17.77
C LYS A 154 -6.41 4.40 -17.11
N LEU A 155 -7.47 4.03 -16.38
CA LEU A 155 -8.32 4.98 -15.66
C LEU A 155 -7.60 5.65 -14.48
N ILE A 156 -6.76 4.90 -13.75
CA ILE A 156 -5.88 5.47 -12.72
C ILE A 156 -4.94 6.50 -13.36
N GLN A 157 -4.31 6.17 -14.47
CA GLN A 157 -3.41 7.08 -15.18
C GLN A 157 -4.13 8.30 -15.75
N ALA A 158 -5.39 8.17 -16.17
CA ALA A 158 -6.20 9.30 -16.66
C ALA A 158 -6.47 10.36 -15.56
N THR A 159 -6.39 9.96 -14.28
CA THR A 159 -6.55 10.87 -13.13
C THR A 159 -5.22 11.15 -12.42
N LYS A 160 -4.07 10.85 -13.06
CA LYS A 160 -2.75 11.04 -12.45
C LYS A 160 -2.56 12.47 -11.95
N GLY A 161 -2.08 12.60 -10.71
CA GLY A 161 -1.85 13.89 -10.07
C GLY A 161 -3.09 14.58 -9.51
N GLN A 162 -4.30 14.03 -9.73
CA GLN A 162 -5.53 14.56 -9.14
C GLN A 162 -5.76 13.94 -7.76
N TYR A 163 -5.97 14.77 -6.76
CA TYR A 163 -6.29 14.38 -5.39
C TYR A 163 -7.12 15.45 -4.70
N LEU A 164 -7.85 15.06 -3.67
CA LEU A 164 -8.71 15.94 -2.89
C LEU A 164 -7.89 16.67 -1.82
N VAL A 165 -8.19 17.95 -1.65
CA VAL A 165 -7.52 18.80 -0.65
C VAL A 165 -8.53 19.50 0.27
N ASP A 166 -8.09 19.86 1.46
CA ASP A 166 -8.81 20.74 2.37
C ASP A 166 -8.71 22.21 1.92
N ALA A 167 -9.32 23.12 2.70
CA ALA A 167 -9.29 24.56 2.43
C ALA A 167 -7.87 25.17 2.48
N TYR A 168 -6.90 24.43 2.97
CA TYR A 168 -5.49 24.85 3.09
C TYR A 168 -4.59 24.20 2.02
N GLY A 169 -5.16 23.45 1.08
CA GLY A 169 -4.44 22.76 0.02
C GLY A 169 -3.73 21.48 0.46
N ARG A 170 -4.04 20.92 1.64
CA ARG A 170 -3.46 19.68 2.16
C ARG A 170 -4.30 18.50 1.75
N ALA A 171 -3.67 17.36 1.47
CA ALA A 171 -4.38 16.13 1.15
C ALA A 171 -5.35 15.72 2.28
N ILE A 172 -6.56 15.29 1.94
CA ILE A 172 -7.56 14.86 2.92
C ILE A 172 -7.49 13.36 3.19
N GLU A 173 -7.93 12.94 4.38
CA GLU A 173 -8.18 11.55 4.71
C GLU A 173 -9.47 11.09 4.02
N ALA A 174 -9.38 10.73 2.74
CA ALA A 174 -10.52 10.29 1.94
C ALA A 174 -10.89 8.85 2.31
N VAL A 175 -11.65 8.69 3.40
CA VAL A 175 -12.17 7.39 3.87
C VAL A 175 -13.27 6.93 2.94
N THR A 176 -13.34 5.62 2.71
CA THR A 176 -14.39 4.98 1.91
C THR A 176 -15.14 3.94 2.73
N THR A 177 -16.41 3.72 2.42
CA THR A 177 -17.24 2.64 2.97
C THR A 177 -17.98 1.94 1.84
N SER A 178 -18.35 0.70 2.01
CA SER A 178 -19.19 -0.05 1.06
C SER A 178 -20.66 0.36 1.14
N SER A 179 -21.12 0.73 2.32
CA SER A 179 -22.46 1.24 2.56
C SER A 179 -22.45 2.09 3.83
N SER A 180 -23.24 3.15 3.84
CA SER A 180 -23.41 4.03 5.01
C SER A 180 -24.75 3.80 5.75
N GLY A 181 -25.65 2.98 5.18
CA GLY A 181 -26.99 2.78 5.70
C GLY A 181 -27.90 4.01 5.51
N GLY A 182 -27.70 4.79 4.44
CA GLY A 182 -28.48 5.96 4.06
C GLY A 182 -27.93 7.30 4.55
N ARG A 183 -26.93 7.30 5.43
CA ARG A 183 -26.27 8.53 5.92
C ARG A 183 -24.89 8.23 6.47
N THR A 184 -23.91 8.98 6.04
CA THR A 184 -22.55 8.87 6.59
C THR A 184 -22.48 9.38 8.02
N GLU A 185 -21.54 8.89 8.81
CA GLU A 185 -21.29 9.41 10.16
C GLU A 185 -20.19 10.47 10.16
N SER A 186 -20.30 11.45 11.04
CA SER A 186 -19.29 12.51 11.18
C SER A 186 -18.05 12.04 11.93
N ALA A 187 -16.89 12.64 11.61
CA ALA A 187 -15.67 12.39 12.37
C ALA A 187 -15.80 12.80 13.84
N LEU A 188 -16.61 13.81 14.15
CA LEU A 188 -16.85 14.24 15.53
C LEU A 188 -17.49 13.12 16.35
N ASN A 189 -18.54 12.48 15.82
CA ASN A 189 -19.24 11.41 16.53
C ASN A 189 -18.40 10.13 16.63
N LEU A 190 -17.65 9.77 15.57
CA LEU A 190 -16.85 8.54 15.54
C LEU A 190 -15.54 8.64 16.31
N ARG A 191 -14.88 9.81 16.28
CA ARG A 191 -13.50 9.99 16.76
C ARG A 191 -13.33 11.05 17.84
N GLY A 192 -14.44 11.73 18.20
CA GLY A 192 -14.42 12.84 19.17
C GLY A 192 -13.72 14.13 18.68
N THR A 193 -13.34 14.19 17.41
CA THR A 193 -12.66 15.34 16.82
C THR A 193 -13.35 15.74 15.52
N ALA A 194 -13.72 17.03 15.44
CA ALA A 194 -14.34 17.56 14.22
C ALA A 194 -13.31 17.66 13.08
N VAL A 195 -13.70 17.17 11.92
CA VAL A 195 -12.95 17.29 10.67
C VAL A 195 -13.87 17.93 9.64
N SER A 196 -13.48 19.09 9.09
CA SER A 196 -14.38 19.93 8.28
C SER A 196 -14.92 19.22 7.03
N TYR A 197 -14.18 18.29 6.46
CA TYR A 197 -14.56 17.54 5.25
C TYR A 197 -15.14 16.14 5.56
N LEU A 198 -15.22 15.72 6.83
CA LEU A 198 -15.84 14.45 7.27
C LEU A 198 -17.08 14.72 8.09
N GLN A 199 -18.06 15.34 7.45
CA GLN A 199 -19.38 15.64 8.03
C GLN A 199 -20.37 14.52 7.69
N SER A 200 -21.43 14.42 8.50
CA SER A 200 -22.56 13.55 8.20
C SER A 200 -23.33 14.08 7.00
N VAL A 201 -23.46 13.29 5.95
CA VAL A 201 -24.21 13.61 4.74
C VAL A 201 -25.17 12.46 4.40
N GLU A 202 -26.25 12.80 3.73
CA GLU A 202 -27.18 11.82 3.18
C GLU A 202 -26.53 11.01 2.06
N ASP A 203 -26.83 9.72 2.00
CA ASP A 203 -26.28 8.78 1.02
C ASP A 203 -27.41 7.98 0.37
N TYR A 204 -27.21 7.58 -0.88
CA TYR A 204 -28.21 6.91 -1.72
C TYR A 204 -27.82 5.45 -1.96
N ASP A 205 -27.55 4.72 -0.90
CA ASP A 205 -27.03 3.34 -0.91
C ASP A 205 -28.07 2.27 -0.53
N SER A 206 -29.38 2.60 -0.64
CA SER A 206 -30.48 1.69 -0.28
C SER A 206 -30.46 0.34 -1.00
N ASP A 207 -29.87 0.29 -2.21
CA ASP A 207 -29.72 -0.92 -3.00
C ASP A 207 -28.49 -1.75 -2.64
N SER A 208 -27.67 -1.26 -1.71
CA SER A 208 -26.50 -2.00 -1.22
C SER A 208 -26.93 -3.23 -0.41
N PRO A 209 -26.35 -4.40 -0.65
CA PRO A 209 -26.60 -5.58 0.18
C PRO A 209 -26.14 -5.39 1.62
N GLU A 210 -25.30 -4.39 1.90
CA GLU A 210 -24.79 -4.04 3.23
C GLU A 210 -25.54 -2.85 3.85
N TYR A 211 -26.64 -2.39 3.24
CA TYR A 211 -27.46 -1.26 3.73
C TYR A 211 -28.01 -1.52 5.14
N THR A 212 -28.49 -2.74 5.39
CA THR A 212 -28.91 -3.19 6.72
C THR A 212 -28.07 -4.39 7.14
N TRP A 213 -27.67 -4.40 8.40
CA TRP A 213 -26.91 -5.51 8.98
C TRP A 213 -27.40 -5.83 10.40
N GLU A 214 -27.26 -7.07 10.81
CA GLU A 214 -27.56 -7.55 12.17
C GLU A 214 -26.34 -8.25 12.76
N SER A 215 -26.00 -7.94 14.00
CA SER A 215 -24.97 -8.64 14.76
C SER A 215 -25.57 -9.17 16.05
N ARG A 216 -25.40 -10.47 16.32
CA ARG A 216 -25.81 -11.10 17.56
C ARG A 216 -24.63 -11.28 18.47
N ILE A 217 -24.67 -10.70 19.65
CA ILE A 217 -23.65 -10.87 20.68
C ILE A 217 -24.15 -11.97 21.60
N ALA A 218 -23.39 -13.07 21.73
CA ALA A 218 -23.69 -14.20 22.63
C ALA A 218 -23.08 -13.97 24.01
#